data_a48cf6940758ba792826e84c81a8b94c
#
_entry.id   a48cf6940758ba792826e84c81a8b94c
#
_cell.length_a   1.000
_cell.length_b   1.000
_cell.length_c   1.000
_cell.angle_alpha   90.00
_cell.angle_beta   90.00
_cell.angle_gamma   90.00
#
_symmetry.space_group_name_H-M   'P 1'
#
loop_
_entity.id
_entity.type
_entity.pdbx_description
1 polymer ?
#
loop_
_entity_poly.entity_id
_entity_poly.type
_entity_poly.pdbx_seq_one_letter_code
_entity_poly.pdbx_strand_id
1 'polypeptide(L)'
;LLAFEQRRNDENMKNLYGIQTVPSDTGMREILDPLKPKELRASFVDVFRQLQRGKALEPLVFYQGCYLLSLDGTGYFSSQAIHCDSCLEKVNKKTGEVTYQHQMLGAVLVHPDHREVIPLAPEPIQKQDGTTKNDCERNAAKRLLRQIRKEHPRLKLIVVEDGLASNAPHIRELTDVGMHFILGVKPGDHQFLFDHVDAAYQKDRMTRISWRKEDLWCEVSFLNGVPLNESNQDLLVNVLDYSEYDLEGNCHKRFSWVTDLRITRGNARWLVRGGRSRWKIENETFNTLKNQGHHFEHNYGHGHQNLSVVFAMLMMLAFLVDQAQQLCCSLFRAVWEKVGSKRALWEQIRSHYWHFTFHSMRRLYEVILYDLAKELPAPTFDTS
;
A
#
# COMPACT_ATOMS: atom_id res chain seq x y z
N LEU A 1 2.49 1.98 24.02
CA LEU A 1 2.21 0.89 24.95
C LEU A 1 1.92 1.40 26.37
N LEU A 2 2.73 2.32 26.92
CA LEU A 2 2.50 2.89 28.26
C LEU A 2 1.09 3.48 28.42
N ALA A 3 0.59 4.25 27.44
CA ALA A 3 -0.78 4.77 27.46
C ALA A 3 -1.84 3.66 27.45
N PHE A 4 -1.56 2.52 26.84
CA PHE A 4 -2.43 1.35 26.84
C PHE A 4 -2.44 0.68 28.23
N GLU A 5 -1.27 0.51 28.85
CA GLU A 5 -1.15 0.00 30.21
C GLU A 5 -1.85 0.90 31.25
N GLN A 6 -1.69 2.22 31.14
CA GLN A 6 -2.34 3.20 32.02
C GLN A 6 -3.88 3.13 31.94
N ARG A 7 -4.42 2.59 30.86
CA ARG A 7 -5.86 2.41 30.60
C ARG A 7 -6.34 0.97 30.81
N ARG A 8 -5.56 0.12 31.49
CA ARG A 8 -5.89 -1.30 31.69
C ARG A 8 -7.24 -1.57 32.34
N ASN A 9 -7.76 -0.62 33.12
CA ASN A 9 -9.06 -0.69 33.78
C ASN A 9 -10.16 0.09 33.04
N ASP A 10 -9.88 0.63 31.85
CA ASP A 10 -10.84 1.40 31.08
C ASP A 10 -11.89 0.47 30.47
N GLU A 11 -13.16 0.72 30.79
CA GLU A 11 -14.28 -0.06 30.27
C GLU A 11 -14.38 -0.06 28.72
N ASN A 12 -13.87 0.97 28.07
CA ASN A 12 -13.82 1.05 26.62
C ASN A 12 -12.93 -0.05 26.01
N MET A 13 -11.85 -0.48 26.71
CA MET A 13 -11.05 -1.62 26.26
C MET A 13 -11.90 -2.87 26.14
N LYS A 14 -12.76 -3.13 27.15
CA LYS A 14 -13.66 -4.27 27.18
C LYS A 14 -14.81 -4.11 26.19
N ASN A 15 -15.49 -2.96 26.23
CA ASN A 15 -16.74 -2.74 25.48
C ASN A 15 -16.51 -2.58 23.98
N LEU A 16 -15.45 -1.87 23.57
CA LEU A 16 -15.18 -1.56 22.15
C LEU A 16 -14.27 -2.58 21.49
N TYR A 17 -13.34 -3.18 22.23
CA TYR A 17 -12.32 -4.07 21.69
C TYR A 17 -12.36 -5.50 22.22
N GLY A 18 -13.23 -5.79 23.21
CA GLY A 18 -13.32 -7.12 23.83
C GLY A 18 -12.10 -7.51 24.66
N ILE A 19 -11.24 -6.56 25.02
CA ILE A 19 -10.00 -6.80 25.77
C ILE A 19 -10.35 -6.94 27.24
N GLN A 20 -10.13 -8.13 27.82
CA GLN A 20 -10.41 -8.40 29.23
C GLN A 20 -9.20 -8.09 30.14
N THR A 21 -8.00 -8.27 29.62
CA THR A 21 -6.76 -8.08 30.38
C THR A 21 -5.75 -7.36 29.52
N VAL A 22 -5.22 -6.27 30.02
CA VAL A 22 -4.17 -5.48 29.35
C VAL A 22 -2.83 -5.83 29.98
N PRO A 23 -1.87 -6.37 29.24
CA PRO A 23 -0.51 -6.59 29.73
C PRO A 23 0.18 -5.27 30.09
N SER A 24 1.21 -5.35 30.93
CA SER A 24 2.12 -4.19 31.13
C SER A 24 2.84 -3.82 29.83
N ASP A 25 3.41 -2.61 29.78
CA ASP A 25 4.23 -2.17 28.63
C ASP A 25 5.34 -3.18 28.32
N THR A 26 6.08 -3.61 29.34
CA THR A 26 7.13 -4.63 29.20
C THR A 26 6.57 -5.97 28.76
N GLY A 27 5.51 -6.46 29.41
CA GLY A 27 4.87 -7.74 29.03
C GLY A 27 4.33 -7.74 27.61
N MET A 28 3.79 -6.60 27.12
CA MET A 28 3.36 -6.47 25.74
C MET A 28 4.54 -6.61 24.76
N ARG A 29 5.69 -5.99 25.08
CA ARG A 29 6.91 -6.11 24.26
C ARG A 29 7.44 -7.53 24.24
N GLU A 30 7.47 -8.20 25.39
CA GLU A 30 7.90 -9.60 25.51
C GLU A 30 6.99 -10.56 24.72
N ILE A 31 5.69 -10.27 24.66
CA ILE A 31 4.74 -11.05 23.86
C ILE A 31 4.92 -10.80 22.34
N LEU A 32 5.12 -9.54 21.94
CA LEU A 32 5.15 -9.16 20.54
C LEU A 32 6.52 -9.38 19.86
N ASP A 33 7.63 -9.26 20.59
CA ASP A 33 8.96 -9.35 20.00
C ASP A 33 9.28 -10.72 19.36
N PRO A 34 8.92 -11.87 19.95
CA PRO A 34 9.15 -13.17 19.36
C PRO A 34 8.19 -13.54 18.22
N LEU A 35 7.09 -12.77 18.01
CA LEU A 35 6.15 -13.06 16.94
C LEU A 35 6.81 -12.92 15.57
N LYS A 36 6.62 -13.92 14.72
CA LYS A 36 7.11 -13.87 13.36
C LYS A 36 6.15 -13.08 12.48
N PRO A 37 6.63 -12.20 11.59
CA PRO A 37 5.79 -11.41 10.68
C PRO A 37 4.74 -12.23 9.91
N LYS A 38 5.08 -13.47 9.53
CA LYS A 38 4.17 -14.39 8.85
C LYS A 38 2.92 -14.76 9.65
N GLU A 39 2.97 -14.69 10.98
CA GLU A 39 1.84 -15.06 11.86
C GLU A 39 0.74 -13.99 11.82
N LEU A 40 1.09 -12.74 11.53
CA LEU A 40 0.13 -11.65 11.39
C LEU A 40 -0.64 -11.68 10.05
N ARG A 41 -0.12 -12.39 9.05
CA ARG A 41 -0.73 -12.43 7.71
C ARG A 41 -2.15 -12.98 7.72
N ALA A 42 -2.46 -13.91 8.61
CA ALA A 42 -3.79 -14.50 8.73
C ALA A 42 -4.85 -13.43 8.99
N SER A 43 -4.56 -12.44 9.85
CA SER A 43 -5.50 -11.35 10.16
C SER A 43 -5.82 -10.47 8.94
N PHE A 44 -4.84 -10.18 8.08
CA PHE A 44 -5.08 -9.48 6.82
C PHE A 44 -5.98 -10.30 5.88
N VAL A 45 -5.69 -11.59 5.76
CA VAL A 45 -6.47 -12.51 4.93
C VAL A 45 -7.91 -12.60 5.42
N ASP A 46 -8.14 -12.63 6.72
CA ASP A 46 -9.48 -12.74 7.30
C ASP A 46 -10.30 -11.46 7.07
N VAL A 47 -9.73 -10.27 7.28
CA VAL A 47 -10.39 -9.00 6.94
C VAL A 47 -10.71 -8.96 5.44
N PHE A 48 -9.75 -9.32 4.59
CA PHE A 48 -9.94 -9.33 3.14
C PHE A 48 -11.09 -10.28 2.73
N ARG A 49 -11.15 -11.48 3.31
CA ARG A 49 -12.23 -12.46 3.06
C ARG A 49 -13.60 -11.93 3.48
N GLN A 50 -13.69 -11.20 4.61
CA GLN A 50 -14.93 -10.57 5.02
C GLN A 50 -15.38 -9.52 4.02
N LEU A 51 -14.48 -8.68 3.51
CA LEU A 51 -14.77 -7.71 2.46
C LEU A 51 -15.24 -8.39 1.17
N GLN A 52 -14.62 -9.52 0.76
CA GLN A 52 -15.06 -10.29 -0.39
C GLN A 52 -16.45 -10.88 -0.20
N ARG A 53 -16.70 -11.52 0.94
CA ARG A 53 -18.04 -12.12 1.25
C ARG A 53 -19.13 -11.07 1.29
N GLY A 54 -18.82 -9.90 1.82
CA GLY A 54 -19.71 -8.75 1.84
C GLY A 54 -19.86 -8.02 0.51
N LYS A 55 -19.18 -8.49 -0.56
CA LYS A 55 -19.15 -7.86 -1.90
C LYS A 55 -18.62 -6.43 -1.92
N ALA A 56 -17.96 -6.01 -0.86
CA ALA A 56 -17.39 -4.67 -0.71
C ALA A 56 -16.26 -4.38 -1.71
N LEU A 57 -15.61 -5.41 -2.24
CA LEU A 57 -14.52 -5.27 -3.22
C LEU A 57 -15.00 -5.20 -4.68
N GLU A 58 -16.27 -5.49 -4.98
CA GLU A 58 -16.79 -5.47 -6.35
C GLU A 58 -16.56 -4.11 -7.07
N PRO A 59 -16.74 -2.94 -6.43
CA PRO A 59 -16.47 -1.65 -7.05
C PRO A 59 -15.00 -1.42 -7.42
N LEU A 60 -14.06 -2.16 -6.81
CA LEU A 60 -12.62 -2.09 -7.09
C LEU A 60 -12.18 -2.99 -8.25
N VAL A 61 -13.10 -3.73 -8.87
CA VAL A 61 -12.79 -4.50 -10.09
C VAL A 61 -12.52 -3.53 -11.22
N PHE A 62 -11.33 -3.67 -11.82
CA PHE A 62 -10.87 -2.71 -12.82
C PHE A 62 -11.09 -3.16 -14.26
N TYR A 63 -10.50 -4.27 -14.68
CA TYR A 63 -10.50 -4.71 -16.08
C TYR A 63 -10.60 -6.23 -16.19
N GLN A 64 -11.58 -6.74 -16.96
CA GLN A 64 -11.81 -8.19 -17.18
C GLN A 64 -11.89 -9.03 -15.90
N GLY A 65 -12.47 -8.47 -14.83
CA GLY A 65 -12.58 -9.12 -13.54
C GLY A 65 -11.30 -9.10 -12.72
N CYS A 66 -10.26 -8.38 -13.15
CA CYS A 66 -9.01 -8.20 -12.40
C CYS A 66 -9.07 -6.95 -11.53
N TYR A 67 -8.38 -7.02 -10.39
CA TYR A 67 -8.07 -5.87 -9.55
C TYR A 67 -6.66 -5.34 -9.89
N LEU A 68 -6.43 -4.05 -9.69
CA LEU A 68 -5.08 -3.49 -9.74
C LEU A 68 -4.40 -3.71 -8.37
N LEU A 69 -3.21 -4.27 -8.39
CA LEU A 69 -2.35 -4.45 -7.22
C LEU A 69 -1.10 -3.58 -7.37
N SER A 70 -1.01 -2.51 -6.60
CA SER A 70 0.20 -1.68 -6.57
C SER A 70 1.18 -2.21 -5.53
N LEU A 71 2.45 -2.37 -5.94
CA LEU A 71 3.56 -2.70 -5.05
C LEU A 71 4.52 -1.52 -5.00
N ASP A 72 5.02 -1.22 -3.80
CA ASP A 72 6.07 -0.22 -3.60
C ASP A 72 6.75 -0.40 -2.24
N GLY A 73 8.02 -0.01 -2.14
CA GLY A 73 8.80 -0.06 -0.92
C GLY A 73 8.61 1.18 -0.04
N THR A 74 8.63 1.00 1.28
CA THR A 74 8.65 2.13 2.21
C THR A 74 9.56 1.86 3.41
N GLY A 75 10.38 2.89 3.77
CA GLY A 75 11.08 2.92 5.04
C GLY A 75 10.14 3.43 6.14
N TYR A 76 10.25 2.84 7.34
CA TYR A 76 9.49 3.27 8.51
C TYR A 76 10.34 3.48 9.75
N PHE A 77 11.64 3.21 9.66
CA PHE A 77 12.61 3.47 10.72
C PHE A 77 13.97 3.78 10.13
N SER A 78 14.69 4.73 10.74
CA SER A 78 16.08 5.05 10.41
C SER A 78 16.78 5.62 11.65
N SER A 79 17.98 5.11 11.99
CA SER A 79 18.76 5.58 13.12
C SER A 79 20.25 5.29 12.89
N GLN A 80 21.12 6.09 13.50
CA GLN A 80 22.56 5.82 13.56
C GLN A 80 22.98 5.10 14.86
N ALA A 81 22.10 5.10 15.87
CA ALA A 81 22.40 4.55 17.19
C ALA A 81 21.55 3.34 17.56
N ILE A 82 20.25 3.37 17.25
CA ILE A 82 19.31 2.32 17.61
C ILE A 82 19.24 1.30 16.47
N HIS A 83 19.46 0.03 16.76
CA HIS A 83 19.42 -1.06 15.78
C HIS A 83 19.08 -2.41 16.42
N CYS A 84 18.74 -3.38 15.60
CA CYS A 84 18.63 -4.82 15.91
C CYS A 84 19.28 -5.63 14.79
N ASP A 85 19.37 -6.95 14.98
CA ASP A 85 20.03 -7.85 14.01
C ASP A 85 19.31 -7.89 12.64
N SER A 86 18.02 -7.56 12.61
CA SER A 86 17.22 -7.51 11.39
C SER A 86 17.30 -6.20 10.60
N CYS A 87 17.97 -5.15 11.14
CA CYS A 87 18.11 -3.88 10.46
C CYS A 87 18.93 -4.00 9.17
N LEU A 88 18.47 -3.31 8.13
CA LEU A 88 19.30 -3.04 6.95
C LEU A 88 20.37 -2.01 7.31
N GLU A 89 21.58 -2.18 6.79
CA GLU A 89 22.69 -1.27 7.01
C GLU A 89 23.04 -0.49 5.74
N LYS A 90 23.08 0.83 5.86
CA LYS A 90 23.52 1.72 4.80
C LYS A 90 24.79 2.44 5.24
N VAL A 91 25.90 2.10 4.62
CA VAL A 91 27.19 2.74 4.90
C VAL A 91 27.37 3.93 3.96
N ASN A 92 27.61 5.11 4.54
CA ASN A 92 28.02 6.28 3.76
C ASN A 92 29.45 6.08 3.29
N LYS A 93 29.67 5.95 1.99
CA LYS A 93 31.00 5.70 1.40
C LYS A 93 32.03 6.80 1.66
N LYS A 94 31.58 8.03 1.98
CA LYS A 94 32.48 9.17 2.21
C LYS A 94 32.88 9.32 3.68
N THR A 95 31.92 9.12 4.61
CA THR A 95 32.13 9.33 6.05
C THR A 95 32.37 8.04 6.81
N GLY A 96 32.04 6.88 6.24
CA GLY A 96 32.06 5.59 6.93
C GLY A 96 30.91 5.39 7.92
N GLU A 97 30.03 6.38 8.07
CA GLU A 97 28.88 6.29 9.00
C GLU A 97 27.88 5.25 8.56
N VAL A 98 27.41 4.47 9.53
CA VAL A 98 26.39 3.45 9.33
C VAL A 98 25.03 3.99 9.75
N THR A 99 24.04 3.84 8.87
CA THR A 99 22.62 4.11 9.17
C THR A 99 21.86 2.80 9.13
N TYR A 100 21.17 2.50 10.22
CA TYR A 100 20.31 1.33 10.37
C TYR A 100 18.89 1.67 9.97
N GLN A 101 18.26 0.79 9.19
CA GLN A 101 16.93 1.06 8.61
C GLN A 101 16.04 -0.16 8.69
N HIS A 102 14.72 0.06 8.86
CA HIS A 102 13.70 -0.92 8.57
C HIS A 102 12.85 -0.47 7.39
N GLN A 103 12.60 -1.42 6.51
CA GLN A 103 11.80 -1.21 5.30
C GLN A 103 10.82 -2.37 5.11
N MET A 104 9.74 -2.10 4.39
CA MET A 104 8.82 -3.15 3.95
C MET A 104 8.34 -2.87 2.53
N LEU A 105 8.01 -3.91 1.82
CA LEU A 105 7.31 -3.85 0.54
C LEU A 105 5.80 -3.96 0.81
N GLY A 106 5.07 -2.91 0.51
CA GLY A 106 3.61 -2.89 0.55
C GLY A 106 3.01 -3.49 -0.71
N ALA A 107 1.81 -4.06 -0.56
CA ALA A 107 0.96 -4.50 -1.65
C ALA A 107 -0.47 -4.05 -1.37
N VAL A 108 -1.06 -3.27 -2.27
CA VAL A 108 -2.32 -2.59 -2.03
C VAL A 108 -3.21 -2.67 -3.26
N LEU A 109 -4.46 -3.13 -3.09
CA LEU A 109 -5.44 -2.98 -4.16
C LEU A 109 -5.80 -1.51 -4.33
N VAL A 110 -5.74 -1.04 -5.56
CA VAL A 110 -6.04 0.34 -5.94
C VAL A 110 -7.04 0.38 -7.09
N HIS A 111 -7.75 1.49 -7.25
CA HIS A 111 -8.63 1.72 -8.39
C HIS A 111 -8.56 3.20 -8.80
N PRO A 112 -8.56 3.56 -10.11
CA PRO A 112 -8.45 4.95 -10.52
C PRO A 112 -9.57 5.85 -10.02
N ASP A 113 -10.79 5.33 -9.87
CA ASP A 113 -11.98 6.11 -9.48
C ASP A 113 -12.30 6.05 -7.98
N HIS A 114 -11.64 5.18 -7.23
CA HIS A 114 -11.86 5.03 -5.79
C HIS A 114 -10.66 5.58 -5.01
N ARG A 115 -10.96 6.28 -3.94
CA ARG A 115 -9.94 6.80 -3.03
C ARG A 115 -9.50 5.73 -2.04
N GLU A 116 -10.40 4.83 -1.70
CA GLU A 116 -10.13 3.71 -0.83
C GLU A 116 -9.11 2.76 -1.47
N VAL A 117 -8.23 2.25 -0.62
CA VAL A 117 -7.19 1.29 -0.99
C VAL A 117 -7.25 0.10 -0.01
N ILE A 118 -6.98 -1.10 -0.49
CA ILE A 118 -7.06 -2.29 0.37
C ILE A 118 -5.68 -2.92 0.50
N PRO A 119 -4.98 -2.67 1.61
CA PRO A 119 -3.69 -3.31 1.87
C PRO A 119 -3.83 -4.82 2.03
N LEU A 120 -2.96 -5.55 1.37
CA LEU A 120 -2.65 -6.94 1.70
C LEU A 120 -1.51 -6.97 2.72
N ALA A 121 -1.25 -8.15 3.30
CA ALA A 121 -0.15 -8.27 4.23
C ALA A 121 1.19 -7.91 3.55
N PRO A 122 1.95 -6.94 4.09
CA PRO A 122 3.21 -6.50 3.51
C PRO A 122 4.31 -7.56 3.70
N GLU A 123 5.42 -7.38 2.99
CA GLU A 123 6.62 -8.20 3.13
C GLU A 123 7.75 -7.38 3.74
N PRO A 124 8.29 -7.75 4.90
CA PRO A 124 9.46 -7.09 5.47
C PRO A 124 10.71 -7.27 4.59
N ILE A 125 11.49 -6.20 4.47
CA ILE A 125 12.80 -6.21 3.82
C ILE A 125 13.84 -6.18 4.94
N GLN A 126 14.49 -7.31 5.19
CA GLN A 126 15.38 -7.52 6.32
C GLN A 126 16.69 -8.16 5.85
N LYS A 127 17.72 -8.19 6.71
CA LYS A 127 18.85 -9.09 6.47
C LYS A 127 18.34 -10.51 6.36
N GLN A 128 18.80 -11.23 5.34
CA GLN A 128 18.39 -12.63 5.16
C GLN A 128 19.09 -13.53 6.17
N ASP A 129 18.41 -14.64 6.53
CA ASP A 129 18.87 -15.61 7.52
C ASP A 129 20.36 -15.95 7.34
N GLY A 130 21.17 -15.60 8.34
CA GLY A 130 22.57 -15.95 8.42
C GLY A 130 23.52 -15.20 7.46
N THR A 131 23.03 -14.17 6.74
CA THR A 131 23.85 -13.36 5.87
C THR A 131 24.03 -11.93 6.39
N THR A 132 25.21 -11.35 6.19
CA THR A 132 25.48 -9.94 6.47
C THR A 132 24.95 -9.01 5.36
N LYS A 133 24.44 -9.58 4.26
CA LYS A 133 23.96 -8.83 3.10
C LYS A 133 22.52 -8.36 3.29
N ASN A 134 22.29 -7.08 3.06
CA ASN A 134 20.96 -6.54 3.01
C ASN A 134 20.12 -7.22 1.92
N ASP A 135 18.85 -7.46 2.22
CA ASP A 135 17.84 -7.81 1.21
C ASP A 135 17.46 -6.58 0.36
N CYS A 136 16.68 -6.78 -0.68
CA CYS A 136 16.21 -5.72 -1.56
C CYS A 136 14.74 -5.92 -1.95
N GLU A 137 14.11 -4.87 -2.41
CA GLU A 137 12.70 -4.88 -2.85
C GLU A 137 12.43 -5.96 -3.90
N ARG A 138 13.37 -6.23 -4.83
CA ARG A 138 13.21 -7.27 -5.86
C ARG A 138 13.06 -8.68 -5.28
N ASN A 139 13.83 -9.00 -4.25
CA ASN A 139 13.72 -10.29 -3.56
C ASN A 139 12.46 -10.36 -2.72
N ALA A 140 12.13 -9.27 -2.01
CA ALA A 140 10.89 -9.16 -1.26
C ALA A 140 9.66 -9.31 -2.18
N ALA A 141 9.68 -8.70 -3.37
CA ALA A 141 8.60 -8.81 -4.35
C ALA A 141 8.33 -10.26 -4.77
N LYS A 142 9.37 -11.06 -5.03
CA LYS A 142 9.21 -12.48 -5.37
C LYS A 142 8.51 -13.26 -4.25
N ARG A 143 8.93 -13.06 -2.99
CA ARG A 143 8.30 -13.71 -1.84
C ARG A 143 6.86 -13.26 -1.67
N LEU A 144 6.62 -11.95 -1.76
CA LEU A 144 5.31 -11.34 -1.59
C LEU A 144 4.31 -11.82 -2.64
N LEU A 145 4.67 -11.82 -3.92
CA LEU A 145 3.80 -12.24 -5.02
C LEU A 145 3.38 -13.72 -4.90
N ARG A 146 4.34 -14.61 -4.59
CA ARG A 146 4.06 -16.02 -4.33
C ARG A 146 3.13 -16.22 -3.13
N GLN A 147 3.36 -15.44 -2.06
CA GLN A 147 2.55 -15.53 -0.86
C GLN A 147 1.13 -14.98 -1.10
N ILE A 148 0.97 -13.86 -1.82
CA ILE A 148 -0.33 -13.34 -2.23
C ILE A 148 -1.09 -14.38 -3.06
N ARG A 149 -0.44 -15.03 -4.03
CA ARG A 149 -1.08 -16.08 -4.83
C ARG A 149 -1.53 -17.27 -3.97
N LYS A 150 -0.74 -17.66 -2.97
CA LYS A 150 -1.09 -18.72 -2.02
C LYS A 150 -2.28 -18.35 -1.14
N GLU A 151 -2.32 -17.11 -0.64
CA GLU A 151 -3.39 -16.59 0.23
C GLU A 151 -4.69 -16.31 -0.53
N HIS A 152 -4.57 -15.89 -1.80
CA HIS A 152 -5.67 -15.50 -2.67
C HIS A 152 -5.62 -16.22 -4.03
N PRO A 153 -5.79 -17.56 -4.07
CA PRO A 153 -5.50 -18.39 -5.26
C PRO A 153 -6.38 -18.07 -6.48
N ARG A 154 -7.56 -17.52 -6.26
CA ARG A 154 -8.53 -17.19 -7.32
C ARG A 154 -8.62 -15.70 -7.65
N LEU A 155 -7.85 -14.86 -6.95
CA LEU A 155 -7.89 -13.42 -7.16
C LEU A 155 -7.17 -13.08 -8.46
N LYS A 156 -7.90 -12.48 -9.40
CA LYS A 156 -7.32 -12.02 -10.67
C LYS A 156 -6.68 -10.65 -10.46
N LEU A 157 -5.39 -10.53 -10.74
CA LEU A 157 -4.60 -9.34 -10.45
C LEU A 157 -3.88 -8.82 -11.69
N ILE A 158 -3.82 -7.50 -11.81
CA ILE A 158 -2.90 -6.77 -12.66
C ILE A 158 -1.97 -6.00 -11.72
N VAL A 159 -0.70 -6.38 -11.70
CA VAL A 159 0.32 -5.73 -10.86
C VAL A 159 0.77 -4.44 -11.52
N VAL A 160 0.82 -3.35 -10.76
CA VAL A 160 1.26 -2.03 -11.23
C VAL A 160 2.44 -1.55 -10.38
N GLU A 161 3.60 -1.36 -11.02
CA GLU A 161 4.86 -0.98 -10.38
C GLU A 161 5.63 0.05 -11.21
N ASP A 162 6.68 0.58 -10.64
CA ASP A 162 7.57 1.53 -11.32
C ASP A 162 8.57 0.84 -12.27
N GLY A 163 9.48 1.64 -12.88
CA GLY A 163 10.44 1.16 -13.86
C GLY A 163 11.49 0.19 -13.32
N LEU A 164 11.72 0.13 -12.01
CA LEU A 164 12.65 -0.83 -11.41
C LEU A 164 12.15 -2.27 -11.52
N ALA A 165 10.82 -2.45 -11.60
CA ALA A 165 10.16 -3.74 -11.75
C ALA A 165 10.17 -4.27 -13.20
N SER A 166 10.41 -3.40 -14.20
CA SER A 166 10.40 -3.77 -15.63
C SER A 166 11.66 -4.52 -16.04
N ASN A 167 11.88 -5.67 -15.45
CA ASN A 167 13.01 -6.55 -15.77
C ASN A 167 12.55 -8.00 -15.97
N ALA A 168 13.28 -8.75 -16.80
CA ALA A 168 12.88 -10.09 -17.21
C ALA A 168 12.65 -11.07 -16.05
N PRO A 169 13.51 -11.14 -15.01
CA PRO A 169 13.25 -12.02 -13.87
C PRO A 169 11.94 -11.72 -13.14
N HIS A 170 11.59 -10.44 -12.99
CA HIS A 170 10.35 -10.04 -12.32
C HIS A 170 9.12 -10.34 -13.18
N ILE A 171 9.17 -10.04 -14.48
CA ILE A 171 8.06 -10.33 -15.41
C ILE A 171 7.79 -11.84 -15.48
N ARG A 172 8.84 -12.67 -15.52
CA ARG A 172 8.69 -14.13 -15.48
C ARG A 172 8.05 -14.59 -14.19
N GLU A 173 8.45 -14.02 -13.03
CA GLU A 173 7.81 -14.31 -11.75
C GLU A 173 6.31 -13.98 -11.75
N LEU A 174 5.92 -12.82 -12.28
CA LEU A 174 4.51 -12.44 -12.43
C LEU A 174 3.73 -13.43 -13.30
N THR A 175 4.33 -13.85 -14.40
CA THR A 175 3.76 -14.85 -15.31
C THR A 175 3.59 -16.20 -14.61
N ASP A 176 4.62 -16.66 -13.88
CA ASP A 176 4.63 -17.94 -13.16
C ASP A 176 3.54 -18.01 -12.07
N VAL A 177 3.27 -16.88 -11.41
CA VAL A 177 2.19 -16.80 -10.41
C VAL A 177 0.83 -16.44 -11.04
N GLY A 178 0.74 -16.33 -12.37
CA GLY A 178 -0.51 -16.06 -13.10
C GLY A 178 -1.09 -14.67 -12.79
N MET A 179 -0.25 -13.64 -12.73
CA MET A 179 -0.65 -12.25 -12.57
C MET A 179 -0.31 -11.46 -13.82
N HIS A 180 -1.24 -10.65 -14.32
CA HIS A 180 -0.99 -9.66 -15.35
C HIS A 180 -0.21 -8.47 -14.77
N PHE A 181 0.35 -7.62 -15.64
CA PHE A 181 1.11 -6.47 -15.19
C PHE A 181 0.95 -5.23 -16.08
N ILE A 182 1.19 -4.06 -15.51
CA ILE A 182 1.43 -2.77 -16.17
C ILE A 182 2.61 -2.13 -15.43
N LEU A 183 3.82 -2.25 -15.99
CA LEU A 183 5.05 -1.80 -15.35
C LEU A 183 5.59 -0.57 -16.04
N GLY A 184 6.00 0.44 -15.28
CA GLY A 184 6.62 1.65 -15.82
C GLY A 184 7.90 1.34 -16.58
N VAL A 185 8.19 2.10 -17.63
CA VAL A 185 9.46 2.07 -18.37
C VAL A 185 9.93 3.49 -18.67
N LYS A 186 11.23 3.69 -18.76
CA LYS A 186 11.83 4.98 -19.11
C LYS A 186 12.89 4.79 -20.18
N PRO A 187 13.01 5.72 -21.16
CA PRO A 187 14.02 5.61 -22.22
C PRO A 187 15.44 5.37 -21.71
N GLY A 188 15.87 6.09 -20.68
CA GLY A 188 17.23 5.96 -20.12
C GLY A 188 17.56 4.59 -19.53
N ASP A 189 16.55 3.87 -19.01
CA ASP A 189 16.74 2.55 -18.38
C ASP A 189 16.42 1.39 -19.33
N HIS A 190 15.69 1.64 -20.45
CA HIS A 190 15.17 0.61 -21.37
C HIS A 190 15.48 0.95 -22.83
N GLN A 191 16.73 1.37 -23.12
CA GLN A 191 17.13 1.87 -24.44
C GLN A 191 16.74 0.92 -25.58
N PHE A 192 17.07 -0.37 -25.48
CA PHE A 192 16.74 -1.37 -26.49
C PHE A 192 15.25 -1.43 -26.82
N LEU A 193 14.38 -1.36 -25.81
CA LEU A 193 12.93 -1.34 -25.99
C LEU A 193 12.49 -0.10 -26.77
N PHE A 194 13.01 1.07 -26.38
CA PHE A 194 12.66 2.34 -27.00
C PHE A 194 13.24 2.48 -28.41
N ASP A 195 14.39 1.89 -28.74
CA ASP A 195 14.91 1.82 -30.10
C ASP A 195 13.95 1.07 -31.05
N HIS A 196 13.31 0.00 -30.55
CA HIS A 196 12.27 -0.71 -31.30
C HIS A 196 10.99 0.12 -31.47
N VAL A 197 10.58 0.86 -30.44
CA VAL A 197 9.43 1.77 -30.47
C VAL A 197 9.69 2.90 -31.47
N ASP A 198 10.85 3.53 -31.43
CA ASP A 198 11.22 4.61 -32.33
C ASP A 198 11.32 4.15 -33.79
N ALA A 199 11.89 2.97 -34.03
CA ALA A 199 11.91 2.36 -35.36
C ALA A 199 10.50 2.03 -35.92
N ALA A 200 9.57 1.63 -35.03
CA ALA A 200 8.18 1.42 -35.38
C ALA A 200 7.45 2.74 -35.66
N TYR A 201 7.75 3.78 -34.89
CA TYR A 201 7.22 5.12 -35.08
C TYR A 201 7.61 5.69 -36.44
N GLN A 202 8.90 5.63 -36.83
CA GLN A 202 9.39 6.08 -38.13
C GLN A 202 8.78 5.32 -39.33
N LYS A 203 8.38 4.07 -39.11
CA LYS A 203 7.74 3.23 -40.12
C LYS A 203 6.21 3.28 -40.12
N ASP A 204 5.62 4.22 -39.34
CA ASP A 204 4.16 4.38 -39.14
C ASP A 204 3.43 3.07 -38.72
N ARG A 205 4.11 2.25 -37.91
CA ARG A 205 3.56 0.97 -37.44
C ARG A 205 2.93 1.07 -36.04
N MET A 206 2.98 2.24 -35.43
CA MET A 206 2.34 2.47 -34.11
C MET A 206 0.87 2.85 -34.29
N THR A 207 0.03 2.26 -33.43
CA THR A 207 -1.37 2.72 -33.33
C THR A 207 -1.43 3.90 -32.41
N ARG A 208 -2.10 4.99 -32.86
CA ARG A 208 -2.31 6.22 -32.07
C ARG A 208 -3.77 6.48 -31.86
N ILE A 209 -4.09 7.03 -30.69
CA ILE A 209 -5.42 7.48 -30.29
C ILE A 209 -5.24 8.78 -29.56
N SER A 210 -6.02 9.79 -29.94
CA SER A 210 -6.01 11.07 -29.26
C SER A 210 -7.43 11.48 -28.85
N TRP A 211 -7.51 12.27 -27.77
CA TRP A 211 -8.76 12.85 -27.28
C TRP A 211 -8.51 14.10 -26.48
N ARG A 212 -9.53 14.94 -26.38
CA ARG A 212 -9.49 16.15 -25.53
C ARG A 212 -10.02 15.79 -24.14
N LYS A 213 -9.35 16.29 -23.11
CA LYS A 213 -9.76 16.23 -21.71
C LYS A 213 -9.60 17.60 -21.10
N GLU A 214 -10.72 18.31 -20.88
CA GLU A 214 -10.70 19.71 -20.44
C GLU A 214 -9.86 20.55 -21.40
N ASP A 215 -8.83 21.24 -20.88
CA ASP A 215 -7.90 22.08 -21.66
C ASP A 215 -6.64 21.32 -22.10
N LEU A 216 -6.63 19.99 -21.98
CA LEU A 216 -5.51 19.16 -22.38
C LEU A 216 -5.85 18.30 -23.60
N TRP A 217 -4.87 18.14 -24.46
CA TRP A 217 -4.88 17.15 -25.53
C TRP A 217 -4.12 15.93 -25.06
N CYS A 218 -4.78 14.78 -24.99
CA CYS A 218 -4.20 13.52 -24.56
C CYS A 218 -3.93 12.64 -25.78
N GLU A 219 -2.76 12.02 -25.84
CA GLU A 219 -2.39 11.06 -26.86
C GLU A 219 -1.92 9.76 -26.24
N VAL A 220 -2.34 8.64 -26.80
CA VAL A 220 -1.82 7.30 -26.53
C VAL A 220 -1.29 6.71 -27.80
N SER A 221 -0.07 6.24 -27.77
CA SER A 221 0.50 5.40 -28.81
C SER A 221 0.90 4.04 -28.26
N PHE A 222 0.75 2.98 -29.04
CA PHE A 222 1.08 1.64 -28.58
C PHE A 222 1.59 0.73 -29.68
N LEU A 223 2.39 -0.24 -29.27
CA LEU A 223 2.95 -1.31 -30.09
C LEU A 223 2.88 -2.63 -29.34
N ASN A 224 2.40 -3.68 -30.00
CA ASN A 224 2.33 -5.02 -29.40
C ASN A 224 3.49 -5.91 -29.89
N GLY A 225 3.95 -6.80 -29.00
CA GLY A 225 4.93 -7.82 -29.35
C GLY A 225 6.35 -7.30 -29.53
N VAL A 226 6.80 -6.43 -28.63
CA VAL A 226 8.16 -5.87 -28.64
C VAL A 226 9.04 -6.67 -27.67
N PRO A 227 10.26 -7.08 -28.05
CA PRO A 227 11.17 -7.74 -27.12
C PRO A 227 11.60 -6.78 -26.01
N LEU A 228 11.61 -7.27 -24.77
CA LEU A 228 11.85 -6.44 -23.60
C LEU A 228 13.24 -5.81 -23.58
N ASN A 229 14.26 -6.62 -23.85
CA ASN A 229 15.65 -6.18 -23.91
C ASN A 229 16.49 -7.15 -24.75
N GLU A 230 17.73 -6.75 -25.03
CA GLU A 230 18.66 -7.50 -25.88
C GLU A 230 18.93 -8.93 -25.35
N SER A 231 19.07 -9.08 -24.03
CA SER A 231 19.37 -10.38 -23.40
C SER A 231 18.14 -11.29 -23.26
N ASN A 232 16.92 -10.80 -23.48
CA ASN A 232 15.66 -11.54 -23.34
C ASN A 232 14.72 -11.20 -24.50
N GLN A 233 15.15 -11.49 -25.72
CA GLN A 233 14.37 -11.22 -26.94
C GLN A 233 13.16 -12.17 -27.09
N ASP A 234 13.17 -13.29 -26.39
CA ASP A 234 12.05 -14.23 -26.26
C ASP A 234 10.89 -13.68 -25.44
N LEU A 235 11.19 -12.72 -24.54
CA LEU A 235 10.18 -12.09 -23.68
C LEU A 235 9.54 -10.90 -24.39
N LEU A 236 8.41 -11.16 -25.05
CA LEU A 236 7.65 -10.15 -25.77
C LEU A 236 6.67 -9.44 -24.83
N VAL A 237 6.68 -8.11 -24.86
CA VAL A 237 5.77 -7.24 -24.11
C VAL A 237 5.03 -6.29 -25.05
N ASN A 238 3.95 -5.70 -24.58
CA ASN A 238 3.22 -4.67 -25.30
C ASN A 238 3.56 -3.31 -24.69
N VAL A 239 3.89 -2.34 -25.50
CA VAL A 239 4.33 -0.99 -25.07
C VAL A 239 3.19 -0.02 -25.23
N LEU A 240 2.97 0.80 -24.19
CA LEU A 240 1.97 1.85 -24.13
C LEU A 240 2.66 3.15 -23.75
N ASP A 241 2.58 4.16 -24.60
CA ASP A 241 3.09 5.51 -24.37
C ASP A 241 1.94 6.51 -24.30
N TYR A 242 1.91 7.35 -23.28
CA TYR A 242 0.87 8.33 -23.02
C TYR A 242 1.45 9.70 -22.77
N SER A 243 0.90 10.72 -23.43
CA SER A 243 1.31 12.12 -23.28
C SER A 243 0.10 13.02 -23.09
N GLU A 244 0.27 14.06 -22.27
CA GLU A 244 -0.68 15.16 -22.07
C GLU A 244 -0.03 16.45 -22.59
N TYR A 245 -0.70 17.17 -23.47
CA TYR A 245 -0.26 18.43 -24.05
C TYR A 245 -1.24 19.54 -23.70
N ASP A 246 -0.75 20.77 -23.51
CA ASP A 246 -1.58 21.95 -23.39
C ASP A 246 -2.13 22.40 -24.77
N LEU A 247 -2.89 23.49 -24.77
CA LEU A 247 -3.44 24.08 -26.00
C LEU A 247 -2.37 24.70 -26.91
N GLU A 248 -1.18 24.98 -26.38
CA GLU A 248 -0.04 25.51 -27.10
C GLU A 248 0.84 24.38 -27.69
N GLY A 249 0.55 23.10 -27.36
CA GLY A 249 1.27 21.94 -27.83
C GLY A 249 2.48 21.55 -26.98
N ASN A 250 2.66 22.16 -25.80
CA ASN A 250 3.73 21.77 -24.88
C ASN A 250 3.35 20.48 -24.15
N CYS A 251 4.31 19.54 -24.05
CA CYS A 251 4.10 18.28 -23.34
C CYS A 251 4.22 18.54 -21.83
N HIS A 252 3.10 18.38 -21.10
CA HIS A 252 3.05 18.51 -19.63
C HIS A 252 3.44 17.24 -18.90
N LYS A 253 3.03 16.08 -19.45
CA LYS A 253 3.27 14.77 -18.82
C LYS A 253 3.48 13.72 -19.87
N ARG A 254 4.41 12.82 -19.60
CA ARG A 254 4.62 11.62 -20.40
C ARG A 254 4.83 10.42 -19.48
N PHE A 255 4.18 9.31 -19.81
CA PHE A 255 4.31 8.05 -19.11
C PHE A 255 4.39 6.92 -20.12
N SER A 256 5.24 5.95 -19.87
CA SER A 256 5.37 4.76 -20.69
C SER A 256 5.32 3.52 -19.83
N TRP A 257 4.66 2.48 -20.33
CA TRP A 257 4.51 1.21 -19.63
C TRP A 257 4.71 0.04 -20.59
N VAL A 258 5.06 -1.10 -19.99
CA VAL A 258 4.98 -2.41 -20.64
C VAL A 258 3.93 -3.26 -19.94
N THR A 259 3.26 -4.12 -20.70
CA THR A 259 2.21 -5.02 -20.20
C THR A 259 2.19 -6.32 -21.03
N ASP A 260 1.73 -7.42 -20.40
CA ASP A 260 1.40 -8.67 -21.11
C ASP A 260 0.01 -8.62 -21.77
N LEU A 261 -0.85 -7.69 -21.33
CA LEU A 261 -2.17 -7.51 -21.90
C LEU A 261 -2.09 -6.94 -23.32
N ARG A 262 -2.69 -7.64 -24.31
CA ARG A 262 -2.75 -7.11 -25.67
C ARG A 262 -3.45 -5.76 -25.71
N ILE A 263 -2.77 -4.76 -26.24
CA ILE A 263 -3.29 -3.40 -26.33
C ILE A 263 -4.12 -3.26 -27.61
N THR A 264 -5.27 -2.65 -27.47
CA THR A 264 -6.21 -2.34 -28.56
C THR A 264 -6.72 -0.91 -28.42
N ARG A 265 -7.34 -0.37 -29.48
CA ARG A 265 -8.01 0.95 -29.41
C ARG A 265 -9.07 1.02 -28.28
N GLY A 266 -9.72 -0.12 -27.99
CA GLY A 266 -10.78 -0.19 -26.97
C GLY A 266 -10.28 -0.19 -25.53
N ASN A 267 -9.08 -0.75 -25.25
CA ASN A 267 -8.59 -0.87 -23.88
C ASN A 267 -7.41 0.06 -23.54
N ALA A 268 -6.79 0.73 -24.51
CA ALA A 268 -5.61 1.56 -24.27
C ALA A 268 -5.83 2.62 -23.18
N ARG A 269 -6.97 3.30 -23.16
CA ARG A 269 -7.32 4.29 -22.11
C ARG A 269 -7.45 3.64 -20.72
N TRP A 270 -7.99 2.43 -20.65
CA TRP A 270 -8.07 1.68 -19.39
C TRP A 270 -6.68 1.35 -18.86
N LEU A 271 -5.78 0.87 -19.71
CA LEU A 271 -4.41 0.55 -19.33
C LEU A 271 -3.63 1.78 -18.84
N VAL A 272 -3.79 2.95 -19.49
CA VAL A 272 -3.24 4.23 -19.00
C VAL A 272 -3.76 4.54 -17.59
N ARG A 273 -5.07 4.42 -17.36
CA ARG A 273 -5.66 4.67 -16.04
C ARG A 273 -5.13 3.69 -14.99
N GLY A 274 -4.97 2.42 -15.36
CA GLY A 274 -4.36 1.39 -14.52
C GLY A 274 -2.93 1.74 -14.13
N GLY A 275 -2.06 2.00 -15.10
CA GLY A 275 -0.66 2.36 -14.87
C GLY A 275 -0.51 3.63 -14.01
N ARG A 276 -1.36 4.63 -14.25
CA ARG A 276 -1.39 5.85 -13.44
C ARG A 276 -1.88 5.63 -12.00
N SER A 277 -2.60 4.55 -11.71
CA SER A 277 -3.08 4.27 -10.35
C SER A 277 -1.99 3.81 -9.39
N ARG A 278 -0.78 3.50 -9.88
CA ARG A 278 0.36 3.10 -9.05
C ARG A 278 0.64 4.07 -7.90
N TRP A 279 0.61 5.37 -8.17
CA TRP A 279 0.91 6.39 -7.16
C TRP A 279 0.01 6.35 -5.91
N LYS A 280 -1.12 5.66 -5.96
CA LYS A 280 -2.05 5.55 -4.83
C LYS A 280 -1.45 4.79 -3.64
N ILE A 281 -0.51 3.87 -3.86
CA ILE A 281 0.18 3.22 -2.75
C ILE A 281 1.02 4.24 -1.96
N GLU A 282 1.68 5.17 -2.65
CA GLU A 282 2.45 6.23 -2.00
C GLU A 282 1.53 7.23 -1.28
N ASN A 283 0.54 7.78 -1.99
CA ASN A 283 -0.26 8.91 -1.50
C ASN A 283 -1.39 8.48 -0.56
N GLU A 284 -2.14 7.43 -0.91
CA GLU A 284 -3.29 7.00 -0.10
C GLU A 284 -2.92 6.01 1.01
N THR A 285 -1.77 5.32 0.89
CA THR A 285 -1.30 4.36 1.89
C THR A 285 -0.16 4.93 2.72
N PHE A 286 1.04 5.06 2.16
CA PHE A 286 2.23 5.41 2.95
C PHE A 286 2.16 6.83 3.50
N ASN A 287 1.73 7.80 2.70
CA ASN A 287 1.54 9.15 3.19
C ASN A 287 0.47 9.24 4.29
N THR A 288 -0.61 8.46 4.19
CA THR A 288 -1.65 8.39 5.23
C THR A 288 -1.07 7.80 6.52
N LEU A 289 -0.34 6.68 6.42
CA LEU A 289 0.30 6.02 7.56
C LEU A 289 1.33 6.94 8.26
N LYS A 290 2.13 7.67 7.50
CA LYS A 290 3.18 8.54 8.03
C LYS A 290 2.63 9.84 8.61
N ASN A 291 1.69 10.49 7.92
CA ASN A 291 1.35 11.90 8.15
C ASN A 291 -0.09 12.15 8.64
N GLN A 292 -0.98 11.14 8.64
CA GLN A 292 -2.40 11.34 8.94
C GLN A 292 -2.89 10.61 10.21
N GLY A 293 -2.01 10.47 11.22
CA GLY A 293 -2.41 10.04 12.57
C GLY A 293 -2.05 8.61 12.95
N HIS A 294 -1.48 7.80 12.06
CA HIS A 294 -0.97 6.46 12.39
C HIS A 294 0.46 6.48 12.95
N HIS A 295 1.21 7.57 12.72
CA HIS A 295 2.59 7.74 13.19
C HIS A 295 3.53 6.58 12.81
N PHE A 296 3.47 6.14 11.56
CA PHE A 296 4.14 4.95 11.06
C PHE A 296 5.66 4.97 11.21
N GLU A 297 6.28 6.16 11.19
CA GLU A 297 7.72 6.34 11.36
C GLU A 297 8.15 6.56 12.82
N HIS A 298 7.19 6.53 13.78
CA HIS A 298 7.54 6.63 15.19
C HIS A 298 8.14 5.32 15.69
N ASN A 299 9.25 5.42 16.43
CA ASN A 299 9.87 4.26 17.05
C ASN A 299 9.08 3.84 18.31
N TYR A 300 8.13 2.92 18.16
CA TYR A 300 7.37 2.35 19.27
C TYR A 300 8.14 1.35 20.11
N GLY A 301 9.35 1.05 19.74
CA GLY A 301 10.25 0.08 20.36
C GLY A 301 10.87 -0.82 19.32
N HIS A 302 12.14 -1.14 19.54
CA HIS A 302 12.94 -1.87 18.55
C HIS A 302 12.98 -3.36 18.85
N GLY A 303 12.98 -3.73 20.14
CA GLY A 303 13.08 -5.13 20.58
C GLY A 303 14.44 -5.77 20.23
N HIS A 304 14.50 -7.07 20.38
CA HIS A 304 15.67 -7.89 20.05
C HIS A 304 15.46 -8.71 18.77
N GLN A 305 14.20 -9.00 18.40
CA GLN A 305 13.87 -9.89 17.29
C GLN A 305 13.01 -9.17 16.23
N ASN A 306 11.70 -9.10 16.44
CA ASN A 306 10.74 -8.65 15.43
C ASN A 306 9.87 -7.47 15.85
N LEU A 307 10.05 -6.92 17.05
CA LEU A 307 9.11 -5.94 17.62
C LEU A 307 8.81 -4.77 16.69
N SER A 308 9.85 -4.18 16.09
CA SER A 308 9.70 -3.07 15.14
C SER A 308 8.86 -3.45 13.92
N VAL A 309 9.13 -4.61 13.33
CA VAL A 309 8.38 -5.13 12.17
C VAL A 309 6.95 -5.48 12.54
N VAL A 310 6.76 -6.11 13.69
CA VAL A 310 5.41 -6.46 14.20
C VAL A 310 4.56 -5.23 14.39
N PHE A 311 5.09 -4.17 15.00
CA PHE A 311 4.36 -2.90 15.12
C PHE A 311 4.02 -2.28 13.77
N ALA A 312 4.94 -2.27 12.82
CA ALA A 312 4.68 -1.75 11.50
C ALA A 312 3.57 -2.55 10.79
N MET A 313 3.57 -3.88 10.91
CA MET A 313 2.50 -4.73 10.37
C MET A 313 1.15 -4.50 11.08
N LEU A 314 1.14 -4.33 12.40
CA LEU A 314 -0.08 -4.01 13.15
C LEU A 314 -0.66 -2.65 12.75
N MET A 315 0.18 -1.65 12.47
CA MET A 315 -0.29 -0.36 11.94
C MET A 315 -0.87 -0.49 10.53
N MET A 316 -0.26 -1.31 9.67
CA MET A 316 -0.83 -1.63 8.34
C MET A 316 -2.17 -2.36 8.48
N LEU A 317 -2.30 -3.28 9.44
CA LEU A 317 -3.55 -3.98 9.72
C LEU A 317 -4.63 -3.01 10.24
N ALA A 318 -4.28 -2.11 11.16
CA ALA A 318 -5.19 -1.06 11.61
C ALA A 318 -5.65 -0.18 10.44
N PHE A 319 -4.74 0.20 9.56
CA PHE A 319 -5.07 0.95 8.36
C PHE A 319 -6.01 0.16 7.42
N LEU A 320 -5.83 -1.15 7.27
CA LEU A 320 -6.77 -2.00 6.52
C LEU A 320 -8.18 -1.96 7.13
N VAL A 321 -8.29 -2.01 8.47
CA VAL A 321 -9.58 -1.89 9.17
C VAL A 321 -10.22 -0.52 8.90
N ASP A 322 -9.43 0.56 8.91
CA ASP A 322 -9.92 1.90 8.60
C ASP A 322 -10.44 2.00 7.16
N GLN A 323 -9.72 1.43 6.20
CA GLN A 323 -10.17 1.37 4.81
C GLN A 323 -11.46 0.54 4.67
N ALA A 324 -11.58 -0.56 5.41
CA ALA A 324 -12.78 -1.36 5.45
C ALA A 324 -13.97 -0.56 6.01
N GLN A 325 -13.78 0.21 7.09
CA GLN A 325 -14.81 1.10 7.64
C GLN A 325 -15.19 2.21 6.64
N GLN A 326 -14.20 2.83 6.01
CA GLN A 326 -14.42 3.86 4.98
C GLN A 326 -15.24 3.31 3.80
N LEU A 327 -14.98 2.09 3.39
CA LEU A 327 -15.67 1.44 2.28
C LEU A 327 -17.08 0.96 2.67
N CYS A 328 -17.27 0.43 3.88
CA CYS A 328 -18.46 -0.32 4.27
C CYS A 328 -19.39 0.42 5.25
N CYS A 329 -18.87 1.38 6.04
CA CYS A 329 -19.62 2.02 7.13
C CYS A 329 -20.08 3.43 6.77
N SER A 330 -21.37 3.61 6.51
CA SER A 330 -21.94 4.93 6.21
C SER A 330 -21.79 5.92 7.37
N LEU A 331 -21.92 5.44 8.61
CA LEU A 331 -21.76 6.26 9.80
C LEU A 331 -20.31 6.76 9.94
N PHE A 332 -19.33 5.90 9.72
CA PHE A 332 -17.90 6.30 9.71
C PHE A 332 -17.64 7.39 8.67
N ARG A 333 -18.17 7.23 7.45
CA ARG A 333 -18.04 8.23 6.38
C ARG A 333 -18.69 9.57 6.77
N ALA A 334 -19.89 9.55 7.34
CA ALA A 334 -20.59 10.75 7.78
C ALA A 334 -19.81 11.51 8.86
N VAL A 335 -19.23 10.79 9.83
CA VAL A 335 -18.36 11.40 10.86
C VAL A 335 -17.13 12.01 10.23
N TRP A 336 -16.45 11.29 9.34
CA TRP A 336 -15.27 11.80 8.66
C TRP A 336 -15.57 13.06 7.82
N GLU A 337 -16.66 13.06 7.07
CA GLU A 337 -17.13 14.22 6.30
C GLU A 337 -17.37 15.44 7.21
N LYS A 338 -18.05 15.22 8.35
CA LYS A 338 -18.27 16.28 9.35
C LYS A 338 -16.98 16.89 9.88
N VAL A 339 -16.00 16.07 10.24
CA VAL A 339 -14.74 16.55 10.83
C VAL A 339 -13.70 17.02 9.80
N GLY A 340 -13.90 16.72 8.51
CA GLY A 340 -13.17 17.25 7.37
C GLY A 340 -11.81 16.60 7.06
N SER A 341 -11.15 15.91 8.01
CA SER A 341 -9.88 15.25 7.76
C SER A 341 -9.70 13.95 8.56
N LYS A 342 -8.88 13.03 8.05
CA LYS A 342 -8.55 11.79 8.77
C LYS A 342 -7.86 12.08 10.12
N ARG A 343 -6.97 13.04 10.15
CA ARG A 343 -6.30 13.44 11.39
C ARG A 343 -7.29 13.95 12.44
N ALA A 344 -8.19 14.86 12.06
CA ALA A 344 -9.23 15.36 12.95
C ALA A 344 -10.17 14.25 13.44
N LEU A 345 -10.52 13.27 12.56
CA LEU A 345 -11.31 12.11 12.93
C LEU A 345 -10.62 11.30 14.05
N TRP A 346 -9.35 11.00 13.92
CA TRP A 346 -8.58 10.27 14.94
C TRP A 346 -8.41 11.06 16.24
N GLU A 347 -8.23 12.37 16.15
CA GLU A 347 -8.18 13.25 17.32
C GLU A 347 -9.53 13.26 18.07
N GLN A 348 -10.64 13.33 17.35
CA GLN A 348 -11.98 13.28 17.93
C GLN A 348 -12.27 11.90 18.56
N ILE A 349 -11.99 10.80 17.84
CA ILE A 349 -12.19 9.45 18.38
C ILE A 349 -11.38 9.26 19.66
N ARG A 350 -10.08 9.62 19.65
CA ARG A 350 -9.23 9.51 20.86
C ARG A 350 -9.73 10.37 21.98
N SER A 351 -10.08 11.64 21.73
CA SER A 351 -10.60 12.53 22.77
C SER A 351 -11.86 11.96 23.43
N HIS A 352 -12.84 11.52 22.63
CA HIS A 352 -14.07 10.96 23.19
C HIS A 352 -13.82 9.63 23.92
N TYR A 353 -12.98 8.76 23.37
CA TYR A 353 -12.57 7.51 24.00
C TYR A 353 -11.92 7.74 25.38
N TRP A 354 -11.18 8.81 25.54
CA TRP A 354 -10.46 9.10 26.78
C TRP A 354 -11.32 9.74 27.88
N HIS A 355 -12.40 10.41 27.48
CA HIS A 355 -13.22 11.18 28.42
C HIS A 355 -14.58 10.56 28.72
N PHE A 356 -15.02 9.58 27.91
CA PHE A 356 -16.35 8.98 28.05
C PHE A 356 -16.29 7.47 27.89
N THR A 357 -17.25 6.76 28.54
CA THR A 357 -17.44 5.32 28.37
C THR A 357 -18.49 5.05 27.30
N PHE A 358 -18.19 4.13 26.38
CA PHE A 358 -19.06 3.73 25.28
C PHE A 358 -19.36 2.23 25.31
N HIS A 359 -20.58 1.86 24.96
CA HIS A 359 -20.98 0.46 24.82
C HIS A 359 -20.70 -0.11 23.41
N SER A 360 -20.43 0.76 22.45
CA SER A 360 -20.12 0.34 21.06
C SER A 360 -19.42 1.47 20.29
N MET A 361 -18.64 1.09 19.27
CA MET A 361 -18.05 2.03 18.31
C MET A 361 -19.13 2.86 17.59
N ARG A 362 -20.28 2.26 17.34
CA ARG A 362 -21.43 2.96 16.75
C ARG A 362 -21.81 4.16 17.59
N ARG A 363 -21.99 3.97 18.92
CA ARG A 363 -22.35 5.05 19.82
C ARG A 363 -21.29 6.16 19.88
N LEU A 364 -20.02 5.80 19.88
CA LEU A 364 -18.94 6.77 19.78
C LEU A 364 -19.05 7.63 18.52
N TYR A 365 -19.27 7.02 17.36
CA TYR A 365 -19.45 7.75 16.12
C TYR A 365 -20.70 8.64 16.12
N GLU A 366 -21.83 8.16 16.67
CA GLU A 366 -23.07 8.96 16.81
C GLU A 366 -22.83 10.19 17.70
N VAL A 367 -22.10 10.04 18.80
CA VAL A 367 -21.77 11.16 19.70
C VAL A 367 -20.94 12.23 18.97
N ILE A 368 -19.94 11.83 18.19
CA ILE A 368 -19.16 12.78 17.39
C ILE A 368 -20.02 13.41 16.30
N LEU A 369 -20.85 12.61 15.62
CA LEU A 369 -21.67 13.08 14.48
C LEU A 369 -22.73 14.11 14.92
N TYR A 370 -23.37 13.88 16.05
CA TYR A 370 -24.49 14.70 16.52
C TYR A 370 -24.16 15.65 17.69
N ASP A 371 -22.86 15.79 18.04
CA ASP A 371 -22.37 16.64 19.15
C ASP A 371 -23.00 16.32 20.50
N LEU A 372 -23.26 15.04 20.77
CA LEU A 372 -23.96 14.57 21.98
C LEU A 372 -23.03 14.43 23.21
N ALA A 373 -21.82 14.91 23.16
CA ALA A 373 -20.85 14.77 24.27
C ALA A 373 -21.36 15.43 25.58
N LYS A 374 -22.17 16.49 25.48
CA LYS A 374 -22.76 17.17 26.64
C LYS A 374 -23.85 16.34 27.33
N GLU A 375 -24.41 15.34 26.67
CA GLU A 375 -25.45 14.45 27.18
C GLU A 375 -24.86 13.20 27.87
N LEU A 376 -23.56 12.99 27.76
CA LEU A 376 -22.91 11.85 28.37
C LEU A 376 -22.61 12.11 29.84
N PRO A 377 -22.75 11.08 30.71
CA PRO A 377 -22.35 11.23 32.12
C PRO A 377 -20.85 11.53 32.20
N ALA A 378 -20.50 12.39 33.14
CA ALA A 378 -19.07 12.64 33.45
C ALA A 378 -18.39 11.31 33.85
N PRO A 379 -17.13 11.10 33.51
CA PRO A 379 -16.41 9.90 33.91
C PRO A 379 -16.37 9.84 35.44
N THR A 380 -16.80 8.74 36.03
CA THR A 380 -16.61 8.45 37.41
C THR A 380 -15.18 8.03 37.66
N PHE A 381 -14.39 8.86 38.26
CA PHE A 381 -13.06 8.47 38.76
C PHE A 381 -13.24 7.69 40.04
N ASP A 382 -12.90 6.42 40.02
CA ASP A 382 -12.74 5.66 41.26
C ASP A 382 -11.46 6.18 41.96
N THR A 383 -11.66 6.87 43.05
CA THR A 383 -10.59 7.46 43.89
C THR A 383 -10.16 6.52 45.01
N SER A 384 -10.63 5.25 45.00
CA SER A 384 -10.26 4.24 46.01
C SER A 384 -9.00 3.46 45.64
#